data_1ffbf540376bbe88f9e49ff38a819f17
#
_entry.id   1ffbf540376bbe88f9e49ff38a819f17
#
_cell.length_a   1.000
_cell.length_b   1.000
_cell.length_c   1.000
_cell.angle_alpha   90.00
_cell.angle_beta   90.00
_cell.angle_gamma   90.00
#
_symmetry.space_group_name_H-M   'P 1'
#
loop_
_entity.id
_entity.type
_entity.pdbx_description
1 polymer ?
#
loop_
_entity_poly.entity_id
_entity_poly.type
_entity_poly.pdbx_seq_one_letter_code
_entity_poly.pdbx_strand_id
1 'polypeptide(L)'
;MATLWAQTVTFDSIEIGDRLPVIIKWETAESIERYNGILLAQDPDAPDDAEISETLDPRMLDDYVKESLLKGFPASSIENPASQIDIKILEEVQAEDILSIEGIVTGKSIEGSTSIVDCSVVIERQDKTVVANASARLPLGA
;
A
#
# COMPACT_ATOMS: atom_id res chain seq x y z
N MET A 1 6.05 -15.07 13.97
CA MET A 1 5.51 -14.64 12.68
C MET A 1 6.64 -14.30 11.73
N ALA A 2 6.62 -14.90 10.57
CA ALA A 2 7.67 -14.65 9.58
C ALA A 2 7.41 -13.35 8.81
N THR A 3 8.48 -12.77 8.29
CA THR A 3 8.39 -11.67 7.34
C THR A 3 8.48 -12.25 5.92
N LEU A 4 7.52 -11.88 5.09
CA LEU A 4 7.48 -12.34 3.71
C LEU A 4 8.39 -11.47 2.82
N TRP A 5 9.04 -12.11 1.87
CA TRP A 5 9.88 -11.44 0.88
C TRP A 5 9.49 -11.90 -0.52
N ALA A 6 9.28 -10.97 -1.43
CA ALA A 6 8.81 -11.25 -2.79
C ALA A 6 9.65 -12.29 -3.54
N GLN A 7 10.95 -12.35 -3.24
CA GLN A 7 11.91 -13.21 -3.93
C GLN A 7 11.82 -14.68 -3.48
N THR A 8 11.31 -14.93 -2.28
CA THR A 8 11.31 -16.28 -1.69
C THR A 8 9.94 -16.80 -1.29
N VAL A 9 8.91 -15.97 -1.35
CA VAL A 9 7.56 -16.32 -0.91
C VAL A 9 6.96 -17.41 -1.81
N THR A 10 6.33 -18.40 -1.17
CA THR A 10 5.52 -19.41 -1.85
C THR A 10 4.21 -19.55 -1.10
N PHE A 11 3.14 -19.96 -1.80
CA PHE A 11 1.84 -20.13 -1.17
C PHE A 11 1.91 -21.10 0.03
N ASP A 12 2.61 -22.21 -0.14
CA ASP A 12 2.70 -23.24 0.92
C ASP A 12 3.47 -22.74 2.15
N SER A 13 4.42 -21.82 1.98
CA SER A 13 5.23 -21.32 3.08
C SER A 13 4.55 -20.22 3.89
N ILE A 14 3.50 -19.61 3.36
CA ILE A 14 2.79 -18.54 4.03
C ILE A 14 1.89 -19.09 5.13
N GLU A 15 1.89 -18.40 6.29
CA GLU A 15 0.98 -18.68 7.39
C GLU A 15 0.17 -17.43 7.72
N ILE A 16 -1.07 -17.60 8.18
CA ILE A 16 -1.89 -16.49 8.66
C ILE A 16 -1.16 -15.83 9.82
N GLY A 17 -1.04 -14.50 9.78
CA GLY A 17 -0.27 -13.74 10.76
C GLY A 17 1.14 -13.39 10.29
N ASP A 18 1.63 -13.97 9.21
CA ASP A 18 2.89 -13.53 8.60
C ASP A 18 2.79 -12.07 8.18
N ARG A 19 3.92 -11.37 8.20
CA ARG A 19 3.96 -9.93 8.01
C ARG A 19 4.71 -9.56 6.73
N LEU A 20 4.31 -8.45 6.13
CA LEU A 20 5.07 -7.78 5.10
C LEU A 20 6.19 -6.96 5.74
N PRO A 21 7.27 -6.67 5.00
CA PRO A 21 8.30 -5.76 5.50
C PRO A 21 7.69 -4.41 5.86
N VAL A 22 8.06 -3.85 7.01
CA VAL A 22 7.57 -2.54 7.45
C VAL A 22 8.24 -1.44 6.63
N ILE A 23 7.45 -0.47 6.18
CA ILE A 23 7.95 0.70 5.46
C ILE A 23 7.70 1.92 6.32
N ILE A 24 8.70 2.79 6.44
CA ILE A 24 8.59 4.06 7.13
C ILE A 24 8.75 5.19 6.11
N LYS A 25 7.82 6.14 6.12
CA LYS A 25 7.85 7.32 5.25
C LYS A 25 7.76 8.57 6.11
N TRP A 26 8.78 9.42 6.02
CA TRP A 26 8.74 10.74 6.63
C TRP A 26 8.26 11.74 5.56
N GLU A 27 7.08 12.29 5.77
CA GLU A 27 6.47 13.23 4.83
C GLU A 27 6.87 14.65 5.18
N THR A 28 7.87 15.17 4.49
CA THR A 28 8.30 16.58 4.66
C THR A 28 7.43 17.48 3.80
N ALA A 29 7.38 18.77 4.14
CA ALA A 29 6.69 19.77 3.30
C ALA A 29 7.21 19.70 1.85
N GLU A 30 8.52 19.53 1.68
CA GLU A 30 9.14 19.44 0.36
C GLU A 30 8.69 18.19 -0.40
N SER A 31 8.63 17.02 0.27
CA SER A 31 8.19 15.79 -0.39
C SER A 31 6.73 15.86 -0.79
N ILE A 32 5.87 16.42 0.06
CA ILE A 32 4.44 16.60 -0.23
C ILE A 32 4.27 17.51 -1.45
N GLU A 33 4.95 18.66 -1.46
CA GLU A 33 4.90 19.59 -2.59
C GLU A 33 5.34 18.92 -3.89
N ARG A 34 6.42 18.13 -3.84
CA ARG A 34 6.93 17.41 -5.00
C ARG A 34 5.94 16.40 -5.54
N TYR A 35 5.39 15.55 -4.68
CA TYR A 35 4.44 14.51 -5.10
C TYR A 35 3.14 15.12 -5.62
N ASN A 36 2.59 16.08 -4.88
CA ASN A 36 1.35 16.74 -5.28
C ASN A 36 1.53 17.52 -6.58
N GLY A 37 2.69 18.15 -6.76
CA GLY A 37 3.02 18.87 -7.99
C GLY A 37 3.11 17.95 -9.19
N ILE A 38 3.71 16.77 -9.04
CA ILE A 38 3.79 15.77 -10.12
C ILE A 38 2.39 15.29 -10.50
N LEU A 39 1.54 14.97 -9.52
CA LEU A 39 0.18 14.52 -9.78
C LEU A 39 -0.65 15.60 -10.46
N LEU A 40 -0.52 16.86 -10.01
CA LEU A 40 -1.21 18.00 -10.62
C LEU A 40 -0.77 18.21 -12.06
N ALA A 41 0.53 18.10 -12.34
CA ALA A 41 1.07 18.26 -13.69
C ALA A 41 0.61 17.17 -14.66
N GLN A 42 0.25 15.99 -14.13
CA GLN A 42 -0.25 14.87 -14.93
C GLN A 42 -1.76 14.90 -15.13
N ASP A 43 -2.47 15.81 -14.47
CA ASP A 43 -3.92 15.92 -14.56
C ASP A 43 -4.31 16.85 -15.72
N PRO A 44 -4.88 16.30 -16.83
CA PRO A 44 -5.27 17.12 -17.98
C PRO A 44 -6.45 18.06 -17.69
N ASP A 45 -7.22 17.77 -16.63
CA ASP A 45 -8.39 18.54 -16.25
C ASP A 45 -8.09 19.62 -15.20
N ALA A 46 -6.84 19.69 -14.72
CA ALA A 46 -6.45 20.68 -13.73
C ALA A 46 -6.50 22.09 -14.32
N PRO A 47 -7.08 23.08 -13.61
CA PRO A 47 -7.04 24.46 -14.06
C PRO A 47 -5.61 25.02 -14.04
N ASP A 48 -5.31 25.98 -14.94
CA ASP A 48 -3.97 26.55 -15.06
C ASP A 48 -3.49 27.26 -13.77
N ASP A 49 -4.43 27.72 -12.96
CA ASP A 49 -4.17 28.43 -11.71
C ASP A 49 -4.33 27.54 -10.48
N ALA A 50 -4.37 26.22 -10.66
CA ALA A 50 -4.50 25.28 -9.54
C ALA A 50 -3.30 25.38 -8.59
N GLU A 51 -3.60 25.47 -7.30
CA GLU A 51 -2.59 25.50 -6.26
C GLU A 51 -2.21 24.08 -5.83
N ILE A 52 -0.94 23.88 -5.45
CA ILE A 52 -0.47 22.62 -4.89
C ILE A 52 -0.93 22.54 -3.43
N SER A 53 -1.64 21.45 -3.08
CA SER A 53 -2.11 21.23 -1.72
C SER A 53 -0.95 21.08 -0.74
N GLU A 54 -1.15 21.54 0.51
CA GLU A 54 -0.20 21.38 1.60
C GLU A 54 -0.32 20.01 2.30
N THR A 55 -1.41 19.28 2.04
CA THR A 55 -1.57 17.92 2.53
C THR A 55 -1.24 16.92 1.43
N LEU A 56 -0.73 15.75 1.82
CA LEU A 56 -0.37 14.71 0.85
C LEU A 56 -1.59 14.25 0.07
N ASP A 57 -1.48 14.17 -1.25
CA ASP A 57 -2.54 13.64 -2.09
C ASP A 57 -2.82 12.18 -1.71
N PRO A 58 -4.08 11.81 -1.43
CA PRO A 58 -4.42 10.44 -1.02
C PRO A 58 -3.99 9.35 -2.00
N ARG A 59 -3.79 9.68 -3.28
CA ARG A 59 -3.27 8.71 -4.26
C ARG A 59 -1.89 8.18 -3.90
N MET A 60 -1.10 8.96 -3.17
CA MET A 60 0.20 8.48 -2.67
C MET A 60 0.05 7.40 -1.62
N LEU A 61 -1.03 7.42 -0.82
CA LEU A 61 -1.30 6.36 0.15
C LEU A 61 -1.61 5.04 -0.55
N ASP A 62 -2.33 5.09 -1.68
CA ASP A 62 -2.55 3.90 -2.51
C ASP A 62 -1.22 3.34 -3.03
N ASP A 63 -0.33 4.21 -3.51
CA ASP A 63 1.00 3.80 -3.97
C ASP A 63 1.82 3.17 -2.83
N TYR A 64 1.73 3.69 -1.61
CA TYR A 64 2.43 3.12 -0.44
C TYR A 64 1.91 1.73 -0.09
N VAL A 65 0.59 1.50 -0.20
CA VAL A 65 0.02 0.17 -0.01
C VAL A 65 0.58 -0.81 -1.04
N LYS A 66 0.61 -0.42 -2.30
CA LYS A 66 1.17 -1.25 -3.37
C LYS A 66 2.66 -1.51 -3.18
N GLU A 67 3.43 -0.50 -2.75
CA GLU A 67 4.84 -0.67 -2.43
C GLU A 67 5.05 -1.71 -1.34
N SER A 68 4.23 -1.68 -0.29
CA SER A 68 4.27 -2.66 0.79
C SER A 68 4.01 -4.08 0.27
N LEU A 69 2.97 -4.24 -0.56
CA LEU A 69 2.62 -5.53 -1.15
C LEU A 69 3.74 -6.05 -2.06
N LEU A 70 4.36 -5.16 -2.85
CA LEU A 70 5.45 -5.52 -3.76
C LEU A 70 6.72 -5.97 -3.05
N LYS A 71 6.91 -5.61 -1.79
CA LYS A 71 8.04 -6.10 -1.00
C LYS A 71 7.85 -7.54 -0.52
N GLY A 72 6.60 -7.94 -0.29
CA GLY A 72 6.28 -9.27 0.22
C GLY A 72 5.81 -10.26 -0.85
N PHE A 73 5.34 -9.77 -1.98
CA PHE A 73 4.79 -10.60 -3.06
C PHE A 73 5.41 -10.22 -4.40
N PRO A 74 5.51 -11.17 -5.34
CA PRO A 74 6.00 -10.84 -6.68
C PRO A 74 5.06 -9.89 -7.40
N ALA A 75 5.60 -9.04 -8.26
CA ALA A 75 4.83 -8.07 -9.03
C ALA A 75 3.70 -8.73 -9.84
N SER A 76 3.93 -9.95 -10.33
CA SER A 76 2.92 -10.70 -11.08
C SER A 76 1.65 -10.96 -10.28
N SER A 77 1.74 -11.08 -8.94
CA SER A 77 0.57 -11.23 -8.08
C SER A 77 -0.23 -9.95 -7.98
N ILE A 78 0.44 -8.81 -7.85
CA ILE A 78 -0.21 -7.50 -7.73
C ILE A 78 -0.80 -7.06 -9.08
N GLU A 79 -0.10 -7.32 -10.17
CA GLU A 79 -0.50 -6.95 -11.53
C GLU A 79 -1.52 -7.92 -12.15
N ASN A 80 -1.76 -9.06 -11.50
CA ASN A 80 -2.72 -10.04 -11.99
C ASN A 80 -4.11 -9.42 -12.07
N PRO A 81 -4.84 -9.60 -13.20
CA PRO A 81 -6.21 -9.06 -13.32
C PRO A 81 -7.19 -9.55 -12.26
N ALA A 82 -6.92 -10.70 -11.64
CA ALA A 82 -7.75 -11.24 -10.56
C ALA A 82 -7.41 -10.65 -9.19
N SER A 83 -6.34 -9.84 -9.07
CA SER A 83 -6.02 -9.19 -7.81
C SER A 83 -7.07 -8.13 -7.46
N GLN A 84 -7.35 -7.98 -6.16
CA GLN A 84 -8.29 -6.98 -5.65
C GLN A 84 -7.60 -6.24 -4.52
N ILE A 85 -7.48 -4.93 -4.67
CA ILE A 85 -6.88 -4.07 -3.64
C ILE A 85 -7.85 -2.92 -3.40
N ASP A 86 -8.39 -2.87 -2.18
CA ASP A 86 -9.32 -1.83 -1.76
C ASP A 86 -8.68 -1.02 -0.64
N ILE A 87 -8.63 0.28 -0.81
CA ILE A 87 -8.07 1.19 0.19
C ILE A 87 -9.16 2.12 0.70
N LYS A 88 -9.14 2.37 2.02
CA LYS A 88 -9.99 3.34 2.67
C LYS A 88 -9.12 4.42 3.31
N ILE A 89 -9.28 5.65 2.86
CA ILE A 89 -8.59 6.81 3.41
C ILE A 89 -9.42 7.36 4.57
N LEU A 90 -8.79 7.53 5.74
CA LEU A 90 -9.46 7.93 6.97
C LEU A 90 -9.06 9.32 7.43
N GLU A 91 -7.81 9.71 7.23
CA GLU A 91 -7.26 10.97 7.72
C GLU A 91 -6.31 11.59 6.70
N GLU A 92 -6.10 12.89 6.80
CA GLU A 92 -5.13 13.60 5.98
C GLU A 92 -3.71 13.41 6.54
N VAL A 93 -2.72 13.47 5.66
CA VAL A 93 -1.30 13.45 6.00
C VAL A 93 -0.74 14.85 5.79
N GLN A 94 -0.11 15.40 6.81
CA GLN A 94 0.46 16.75 6.81
C GLN A 94 1.98 16.70 6.85
N ALA A 95 2.60 17.84 6.59
CA ALA A 95 4.04 17.96 6.68
C ALA A 95 4.54 17.52 8.06
N GLU A 96 5.67 16.83 8.07
CA GLU A 96 6.36 16.28 9.23
C GLU A 96 5.67 15.03 9.83
N ASP A 97 4.60 14.54 9.25
CA ASP A 97 4.04 13.25 9.65
C ASP A 97 4.99 12.12 9.24
N ILE A 98 5.18 11.19 10.16
CA ILE A 98 5.94 9.96 9.92
C ILE A 98 4.94 8.81 9.84
N LEU A 99 4.92 8.15 8.70
CA LEU A 99 3.98 7.06 8.44
C LEU A 99 4.66 5.71 8.58
N SER A 100 4.01 4.77 9.25
CA SER A 100 4.39 3.37 9.20
C SER A 100 3.37 2.62 8.35
N ILE A 101 3.85 1.80 7.43
CA ILE A 101 3.03 0.97 6.55
C ILE A 101 3.29 -0.48 6.94
N GLU A 102 2.29 -1.14 7.50
CA GLU A 102 2.40 -2.50 8.01
C GLU A 102 1.35 -3.39 7.40
N GLY A 103 1.77 -4.54 6.89
CA GLY A 103 0.87 -5.53 6.31
C GLY A 103 0.94 -6.85 7.06
N ILE A 104 -0.17 -7.57 7.08
CA ILE A 104 -0.29 -8.88 7.72
C ILE A 104 -1.17 -9.78 6.85
N VAL A 105 -0.80 -11.06 6.78
CA VAL A 105 -1.61 -12.08 6.11
C VAL A 105 -2.81 -12.42 6.99
N THR A 106 -4.01 -12.29 6.46
CA THR A 106 -5.26 -12.56 7.17
C THR A 106 -5.94 -13.83 6.72
N GLY A 107 -5.60 -14.37 5.55
CA GLY A 107 -6.22 -15.58 5.06
C GLY A 107 -5.48 -16.22 3.90
N LYS A 108 -5.75 -17.50 3.69
CA LYS A 108 -5.31 -18.28 2.53
C LYS A 108 -6.49 -19.12 2.06
N SER A 109 -6.65 -19.23 0.76
CA SER A 109 -7.69 -20.09 0.18
C SER A 109 -7.28 -20.57 -1.19
N ILE A 110 -7.95 -21.60 -1.65
CA ILE A 110 -7.82 -22.09 -3.02
C ILE A 110 -9.20 -21.99 -3.65
N GLU A 111 -9.30 -21.23 -4.74
CA GLU A 111 -10.53 -21.07 -5.51
C GLU A 111 -10.33 -21.68 -6.89
N GLY A 112 -10.96 -22.83 -7.14
CA GLY A 112 -10.69 -23.62 -8.33
C GLY A 112 -9.25 -24.10 -8.33
N SER A 113 -8.44 -23.67 -9.31
CA SER A 113 -7.01 -23.97 -9.38
C SER A 113 -6.13 -22.81 -8.94
N THR A 114 -6.72 -21.74 -8.40
CA THR A 114 -6.00 -20.52 -8.04
C THR A 114 -5.77 -20.46 -6.54
N SER A 115 -4.53 -20.29 -6.14
CA SER A 115 -4.14 -20.04 -4.75
C SER A 115 -4.26 -18.56 -4.45
N ILE A 116 -4.98 -18.19 -3.39
CA ILE A 116 -5.31 -16.82 -3.03
C ILE A 116 -4.76 -16.52 -1.63
N VAL A 117 -4.12 -15.37 -1.47
CA VAL A 117 -3.67 -14.85 -0.17
C VAL A 117 -4.41 -13.54 0.11
N ASP A 118 -4.99 -13.45 1.30
CA ASP A 118 -5.63 -12.22 1.77
C ASP A 118 -4.70 -11.52 2.75
N CYS A 119 -4.57 -10.20 2.57
CA CYS A 119 -3.74 -9.34 3.42
C CYS A 119 -4.50 -8.11 3.86
N SER A 120 -4.11 -7.58 5.02
CA SER A 120 -4.53 -6.27 5.48
C SER A 120 -3.30 -5.38 5.59
N VAL A 121 -3.39 -4.16 5.09
CA VAL A 121 -2.31 -3.17 5.19
C VAL A 121 -2.85 -1.95 5.92
N VAL A 122 -2.12 -1.47 6.92
CA VAL A 122 -2.50 -0.31 7.73
C VAL A 122 -1.40 0.72 7.64
N ILE A 123 -1.79 1.97 7.42
CA ILE A 123 -0.87 3.12 7.45
C ILE A 123 -1.24 3.95 8.68
N GLU A 124 -0.27 4.13 9.58
CA GLU A 124 -0.44 4.90 10.81
C GLU A 124 0.53 6.07 10.87
N ARG A 125 0.10 7.16 11.50
CA ARG A 125 0.98 8.26 11.88
C ARG A 125 1.76 7.90 13.15
N GLN A 126 2.75 8.75 13.50
CA GLN A 126 3.58 8.58 14.69
C GLN A 126 2.76 8.58 16.00
N ASP A 127 1.57 9.19 16.01
CA ASP A 127 0.67 9.23 17.17
C ASP A 127 -0.30 8.04 17.22
N LYS A 128 -0.09 7.04 16.38
CA LYS A 128 -0.93 5.84 16.24
C LYS A 128 -2.29 6.08 15.56
N THR A 129 -2.53 7.27 15.04
CA THR A 129 -3.74 7.51 14.24
C THR A 129 -3.65 6.76 12.92
N VAL A 130 -4.67 5.97 12.61
CA VAL A 130 -4.75 5.26 11.33
C VAL A 130 -5.18 6.24 10.25
N VAL A 131 -4.33 6.47 9.26
CA VAL A 131 -4.64 7.38 8.14
C VAL A 131 -5.27 6.65 6.96
N ALA A 132 -4.96 5.37 6.81
CA ALA A 132 -5.55 4.53 5.76
C ALA A 132 -5.48 3.07 6.15
N ASN A 133 -6.43 2.28 5.67
CA ASN A 133 -6.32 0.83 5.70
C ASN A 133 -6.71 0.25 4.35
N ALA A 134 -6.18 -0.90 4.05
CA ALA A 134 -6.43 -1.59 2.80
C ALA A 134 -6.62 -3.08 3.03
N SER A 135 -7.43 -3.68 2.19
CA SER A 135 -7.50 -5.13 2.04
C SER A 135 -7.00 -5.51 0.66
N ALA A 136 -6.22 -6.57 0.59
CA ALA A 136 -5.69 -7.08 -0.66
C ALA A 136 -6.00 -8.57 -0.77
N ARG A 137 -6.45 -8.96 -1.95
CA ARG A 137 -6.70 -10.35 -2.29
C ARG A 137 -5.86 -10.66 -3.51
N LEU A 138 -4.83 -11.49 -3.33
CA LEU A 138 -3.78 -11.68 -4.32
C LEU A 138 -3.66 -13.13 -4.75
N PRO A 139 -3.75 -13.43 -6.05
CA PRO A 139 -3.37 -14.74 -6.54
C PRO A 139 -1.86 -14.89 -6.42
N LEU A 140 -1.43 -16.05 -5.94
CA LEU A 140 -0.02 -16.38 -5.82
C LEU A 140 0.23 -17.69 -6.53
N GLY A 141 1.08 -17.66 -7.54
CA GLY A 141 1.43 -18.83 -8.32
C GLY A 141 2.06 -19.93 -7.48
N ALA A 142 1.84 -21.16 -7.88
CA ALA A 142 2.42 -22.32 -7.22
C ALA A 142 3.93 -22.41 -7.48
#